data_8980139edb4f32f4f55c280fd1a99ab6
#
_entry.id   8980139edb4f32f4f55c280fd1a99ab6
#
_cell.length_a   1.000
_cell.length_b   1.000
_cell.length_c   1.000
_cell.angle_alpha   90.00
_cell.angle_beta   90.00
_cell.angle_gamma   90.00
#
_symmetry.space_group_name_H-M   'P 1'
#
loop_
_entity.id
_entity.type
_entity.pdbx_description
1 polymer ?
#
loop_
_entity_poly.entity_id
_entity_poly.type
_entity_poly.pdbx_seq_one_letter_code
_entity_poly.pdbx_strand_id
1 'polypeptide(L)'
;LGTSXXXTLLYAKNEHRHLSPASVTKVMTLLLAAEAVDSGAVNPGDMVTASARAASMGGSQVWLKEGERMTVAEMTKCVAVVSANDCAVALAEHLCGSEEAFTARMNRRAAELGMEDTHFTNCTGLFEDPEHYTSAYDVALMSRELLGHDFVRQFTSIWTDTIRGGAFGLTNTNRLVRFYPDCTGLKTGFTSRAMFCLAASAQRDGVEYVAVILHDETSQRRFDDARTLLDYAFANYTLVRPSLDGARFVPVTLGEAERVEARLDGERAVVVPRAAVNALETEITLPGHVDAPVERGQTLGTMTLRADGRVVAETPLLAAEDVGRIRLFPVWAQLVRTLCGQ
;
A
#
# COMPACT_ATOMS: atom_id res chain seq x y z
N LEU A 1 10.46 -7.47 -1.71
CA LEU A 1 9.17 -7.21 -1.08
C LEU A 1 8.07 -7.39 -2.12
N GLY A 2 7.61 -8.62 -2.29
CA GLY A 2 6.52 -8.92 -3.21
C GLY A 2 5.22 -8.40 -2.64
N THR A 3 4.71 -7.33 -3.20
CA THR A 3 3.36 -6.87 -2.92
C THR A 3 2.40 -7.79 -3.68
N SER A 4 1.77 -8.71 -2.96
CA SER A 4 0.64 -9.42 -3.55
C SER A 4 -0.47 -8.40 -3.77
N UNK A 5 -0.73 -8.40 -4.78
CA UNK A 5 -1.68 -7.52 -5.16
C UNK A 5 -3.01 -7.72 -4.64
N UNK A 6 -3.15 -8.64 -4.48
CA UNK A 6 -4.30 -8.92 -4.00
C UNK A 6 -4.29 -8.71 -2.61
N UNK A 7 -4.70 -8.09 -2.20
CA UNK A 7 -4.89 -8.01 -1.00
C UNK A 7 -5.61 -9.09 -0.74
N THR A 8 -5.18 -9.86 -0.11
CA THR A 8 -5.93 -11.03 0.34
C THR A 8 -6.68 -10.66 1.63
N LEU A 9 -7.95 -10.61 1.53
CA LEU A 9 -8.81 -10.31 2.69
C LEU A 9 -8.98 -11.59 3.52
N LEU A 10 -8.50 -11.58 4.76
CA LEU A 10 -8.51 -12.76 5.63
C LEU A 10 -9.69 -12.77 6.62
N TYR A 11 -10.19 -11.58 6.98
CA TYR A 11 -11.31 -11.42 7.90
C TYR A 11 -11.98 -10.08 7.59
N ALA A 12 -13.30 -10.04 7.68
CA ALA A 12 -14.05 -8.80 7.46
C ALA A 12 -15.29 -8.77 8.36
N LYS A 13 -15.58 -7.58 8.86
CA LYS A 13 -16.81 -7.30 9.62
C LYS A 13 -17.16 -5.83 9.35
N ASN A 14 -18.28 -5.59 8.68
CA ASN A 14 -18.74 -4.24 8.33
C ASN A 14 -17.65 -3.44 7.60
N GLU A 15 -16.86 -4.11 6.78
CA GLU A 15 -15.63 -3.58 6.18
C GLU A 15 -15.85 -2.39 5.25
N HIS A 16 -17.06 -2.24 4.73
CA HIS A 16 -17.43 -1.13 3.84
C HIS A 16 -18.28 -0.05 4.52
N ARG A 17 -18.46 -0.16 5.86
CA ARG A 17 -19.24 0.85 6.59
C ARG A 17 -18.49 2.19 6.64
N HIS A 18 -19.17 3.28 6.25
CA HIS A 18 -18.61 4.62 6.29
C HIS A 18 -18.50 5.08 7.74
N LEU A 19 -17.29 5.38 8.18
CA LEU A 19 -16.98 5.79 9.56
C LEU A 19 -15.97 6.93 9.53
N SER A 20 -15.98 7.74 10.59
CA SER A 20 -14.95 8.76 10.78
C SER A 20 -13.62 8.08 11.12
N PRO A 21 -12.53 8.39 10.41
CA PRO A 21 -11.22 7.77 10.69
C PRO A 21 -10.41 8.45 11.79
N ALA A 22 -10.79 9.65 12.22
CA ALA A 22 -9.92 10.46 13.09
C ALA A 22 -8.50 10.52 12.46
N SER A 23 -7.45 10.45 13.30
CA SER A 23 -6.06 10.56 12.84
C SER A 23 -5.57 9.39 11.99
N VAL A 24 -6.38 8.33 11.80
CA VAL A 24 -6.04 7.32 10.79
C VAL A 24 -6.03 7.94 9.38
N THR A 25 -6.71 9.05 9.18
CA THR A 25 -6.56 9.92 7.98
C THR A 25 -5.09 10.11 7.59
N LYS A 26 -4.20 10.23 8.59
CA LYS A 26 -2.79 10.53 8.34
C LYS A 26 -2.03 9.39 7.66
N VAL A 27 -2.62 8.20 7.55
CA VAL A 27 -2.04 7.15 6.70
C VAL A 27 -1.93 7.67 5.27
N MET A 28 -2.97 8.34 4.75
CA MET A 28 -2.92 8.95 3.41
C MET A 28 -1.92 10.12 3.37
N THR A 29 -1.87 10.93 4.43
CA THR A 29 -0.91 12.04 4.51
C THR A 29 0.53 11.51 4.45
N LEU A 30 0.82 10.45 5.20
CA LEU A 30 2.13 9.79 5.18
C LEU A 30 2.43 9.16 3.83
N LEU A 31 1.41 8.57 3.19
CA LEU A 31 1.58 7.96 1.86
C LEU A 31 1.99 9.01 0.83
N LEU A 32 1.30 10.14 0.80
CA LEU A 32 1.65 11.20 -0.17
C LEU A 32 3.05 11.77 0.10
N ALA A 33 3.44 11.90 1.37
CA ALA A 33 4.81 12.32 1.72
C ALA A 33 5.84 11.29 1.23
N ALA A 34 5.56 10.00 1.45
CA ALA A 34 6.44 8.92 1.01
C ALA A 34 6.59 8.90 -0.51
N GLU A 35 5.48 9.03 -1.23
CA GLU A 35 5.49 9.08 -2.70
C GLU A 35 6.28 10.28 -3.23
N ALA A 36 6.17 11.44 -2.57
CA ALA A 36 6.92 12.63 -2.95
C ALA A 36 8.44 12.43 -2.78
N VAL A 37 8.83 11.73 -1.72
CA VAL A 37 10.25 11.38 -1.50
C VAL A 37 10.71 10.35 -2.55
N ASP A 38 9.95 9.30 -2.75
CA ASP A 38 10.33 8.22 -3.67
C ASP A 38 10.42 8.69 -5.12
N SER A 39 9.58 9.65 -5.51
CA SER A 39 9.62 10.22 -6.87
C SER A 39 10.72 11.28 -7.04
N GLY A 40 11.35 11.71 -5.95
CA GLY A 40 12.36 12.76 -5.98
C GLY A 40 11.76 14.17 -6.01
N ALA A 41 10.45 14.31 -5.85
CA ALA A 41 9.80 15.62 -5.81
C ALA A 41 10.26 16.45 -4.62
N VAL A 42 10.54 15.77 -3.50
CA VAL A 42 11.18 16.39 -2.33
C VAL A 42 12.26 15.42 -1.80
N ASN A 43 13.23 15.97 -1.08
CA ASN A 43 14.25 15.17 -0.41
C ASN A 43 13.94 15.10 1.09
N PRO A 44 14.28 14.01 1.78
CA PRO A 44 14.05 13.92 3.23
C PRO A 44 14.69 15.07 4.04
N GLY A 45 15.80 15.63 3.56
CA GLY A 45 16.50 16.73 4.21
C GLY A 45 15.99 18.13 3.87
N ASP A 46 15.01 18.26 2.96
CA ASP A 46 14.46 19.57 2.61
C ASP A 46 13.77 20.21 3.83
N MET A 47 13.95 21.52 3.99
CA MET A 47 13.40 22.23 5.13
C MET A 47 11.95 22.64 4.86
N VAL A 48 11.08 22.28 5.81
CA VAL A 48 9.66 22.64 5.81
C VAL A 48 9.48 23.76 6.82
N THR A 49 8.86 24.86 6.41
CA THR A 49 8.58 26.00 7.29
C THR A 49 7.13 25.96 7.74
N ALA A 50 6.91 26.03 9.04
CA ALA A 50 5.55 26.03 9.60
C ALA A 50 4.88 27.37 9.33
N SER A 51 3.69 27.33 8.73
CA SER A 51 2.84 28.51 8.54
C SER A 51 2.13 28.86 9.85
N ALA A 52 1.50 30.03 9.88
CA ALA A 52 0.59 30.39 10.98
C ALA A 52 -0.54 29.37 11.11
N ARG A 53 -1.07 28.88 10.00
CA ARG A 53 -2.13 27.85 9.96
C ARG A 53 -1.63 26.55 10.63
N ALA A 54 -0.46 26.05 10.22
CA ALA A 54 0.11 24.83 10.81
C ALA A 54 0.35 25.02 12.31
N ALA A 55 0.95 26.14 12.71
CA ALA A 55 1.23 26.45 14.13
C ALA A 55 -0.03 26.59 14.98
N SER A 56 -1.18 26.90 14.36
CA SER A 56 -2.45 27.08 15.10
C SER A 56 -3.19 25.76 15.37
N MET A 57 -2.70 24.64 14.86
CA MET A 57 -3.41 23.37 14.98
C MET A 57 -3.47 22.92 16.44
N GLY A 58 -4.63 22.37 16.82
CA GLY A 58 -4.84 21.77 18.14
C GLY A 58 -4.67 20.25 18.12
N GLY A 59 -5.11 19.62 19.17
CA GLY A 59 -5.02 18.17 19.33
C GLY A 59 -3.58 17.72 19.49
N SER A 60 -3.25 16.54 18.95
CA SER A 60 -1.86 16.02 18.99
C SER A 60 -0.94 16.91 18.15
N GLN A 61 0.16 17.36 18.75
CA GLN A 61 1.05 18.31 18.08
C GLN A 61 2.41 18.34 18.76
N VAL A 62 3.41 18.89 18.08
CA VAL A 62 4.73 19.14 18.65
C VAL A 62 4.95 20.63 18.94
N TRP A 63 3.89 21.41 18.90
CA TRP A 63 3.89 22.82 19.27
C TRP A 63 4.79 23.66 18.34
N LEU A 64 4.64 23.45 17.02
CA LEU A 64 5.36 24.27 16.03
C LEU A 64 5.02 25.75 16.22
N LYS A 65 6.03 26.58 16.11
CA LYS A 65 5.84 28.04 16.04
C LYS A 65 5.81 28.46 14.60
N GLU A 66 5.06 29.53 14.29
CA GLU A 66 5.09 30.12 12.95
C GLU A 66 6.54 30.44 12.58
N GLY A 67 6.97 30.03 11.40
CA GLY A 67 8.33 30.21 10.90
C GLY A 67 9.32 29.15 11.36
N GLU A 68 8.95 28.27 12.29
CA GLU A 68 9.83 27.16 12.71
C GLU A 68 10.07 26.23 11.51
N ARG A 69 11.30 25.72 11.43
CA ARG A 69 11.72 24.85 10.31
C ARG A 69 12.19 23.49 10.84
N MET A 70 11.74 22.45 10.18
CA MET A 70 12.21 21.08 10.38
C MET A 70 12.32 20.42 9.03
N THR A 71 13.09 19.35 8.94
CA THR A 71 13.20 18.60 7.67
C THR A 71 11.91 17.84 7.36
N VAL A 72 11.72 17.50 6.09
CA VAL A 72 10.63 16.59 5.66
C VAL A 72 10.67 15.32 6.51
N ALA A 73 11.85 14.74 6.73
CA ALA A 73 12.00 13.52 7.55
C ALA A 73 11.54 13.74 8.99
N GLU A 74 11.94 14.85 9.63
CA GLU A 74 11.54 15.14 11.02
C GLU A 74 10.03 15.38 11.13
N MET A 75 9.44 16.14 10.18
CA MET A 75 7.99 16.37 10.16
C MET A 75 7.24 15.06 9.99
N THR A 76 7.71 14.19 9.05
CA THR A 76 7.10 12.88 8.81
C THR A 76 7.18 12.00 10.05
N LYS A 77 8.35 12.00 10.74
CA LYS A 77 8.51 11.26 12.00
C LYS A 77 7.48 11.73 13.04
N CYS A 78 7.30 13.03 13.20
CA CYS A 78 6.33 13.57 14.16
C CYS A 78 4.89 13.13 13.83
N VAL A 79 4.53 13.10 12.55
CA VAL A 79 3.20 12.64 12.12
C VAL A 79 3.03 11.14 12.44
N ALA A 80 4.05 10.34 12.14
CA ALA A 80 3.97 8.88 12.33
C ALA A 80 3.96 8.51 13.82
N VAL A 81 4.80 9.12 14.63
CA VAL A 81 5.02 8.71 16.03
C VAL A 81 3.99 9.32 16.98
N VAL A 82 3.82 10.64 16.95
CA VAL A 82 2.92 11.33 17.90
C VAL A 82 1.66 11.89 17.26
N SER A 83 1.43 11.58 15.99
CA SER A 83 0.22 12.01 15.29
C SER A 83 0.11 13.55 15.18
N ALA A 84 1.23 14.24 15.01
CA ALA A 84 1.31 15.71 15.09
C ALA A 84 0.48 16.36 13.97
N ASN A 85 -0.61 17.05 14.35
CA ASN A 85 -1.49 17.75 13.42
C ASN A 85 -0.78 18.94 12.78
N ASP A 86 0.00 19.68 13.57
CA ASP A 86 0.77 20.82 13.06
C ASP A 86 1.78 20.39 11.98
N CYS A 87 2.48 19.30 12.20
CA CYS A 87 3.42 18.75 11.21
C CYS A 87 2.69 18.23 9.96
N ALA A 88 1.50 17.64 10.14
CA ALA A 88 0.71 17.16 8.99
C ALA A 88 0.30 18.31 8.07
N VAL A 89 -0.19 19.42 8.66
CA VAL A 89 -0.56 20.61 7.88
C VAL A 89 0.69 21.23 7.23
N ALA A 90 1.80 21.33 7.96
CA ALA A 90 3.05 21.88 7.40
C ALA A 90 3.54 21.06 6.19
N LEU A 91 3.51 19.72 6.30
CA LEU A 91 3.85 18.84 5.18
C LEU A 91 2.89 19.02 4.01
N ALA A 92 1.59 19.09 4.27
CA ALA A 92 0.58 19.27 3.22
C ALA A 92 0.84 20.55 2.43
N GLU A 93 1.08 21.66 3.14
CA GLU A 93 1.39 22.92 2.49
C GLU A 93 2.71 22.88 1.72
N HIS A 94 3.73 22.23 2.27
CA HIS A 94 5.02 22.09 1.62
C HIS A 94 4.91 21.29 0.33
N LEU A 95 4.14 20.21 0.33
CA LEU A 95 4.04 19.29 -0.80
C LEU A 95 3.13 19.82 -1.91
N CYS A 96 2.08 20.55 -1.57
CA CYS A 96 1.04 20.93 -2.53
C CYS A 96 0.74 22.43 -2.55
N GLY A 97 1.40 23.23 -1.73
CA GLY A 97 1.18 24.68 -1.66
C GLY A 97 0.09 25.11 -0.71
N SER A 98 -0.87 24.25 -0.44
CA SER A 98 -1.95 24.51 0.54
C SER A 98 -2.54 23.20 1.04
N GLU A 99 -3.20 23.24 2.20
CA GLU A 99 -3.92 22.07 2.71
C GLU A 99 -5.06 21.67 1.76
N GLU A 100 -5.73 22.65 1.14
CA GLU A 100 -6.83 22.39 0.20
C GLU A 100 -6.33 21.62 -1.03
N ALA A 101 -5.21 22.03 -1.61
CA ALA A 101 -4.63 21.34 -2.76
C ALA A 101 -4.17 19.93 -2.37
N PHE A 102 -3.62 19.78 -1.16
CA PHE A 102 -3.20 18.48 -0.64
C PHE A 102 -4.40 17.56 -0.44
N THR A 103 -5.49 18.07 0.14
CA THR A 103 -6.73 17.29 0.34
C THR A 103 -7.32 16.83 -0.99
N ALA A 104 -7.30 17.70 -2.01
CA ALA A 104 -7.72 17.29 -3.36
C ALA A 104 -6.85 16.13 -3.88
N ARG A 105 -5.55 16.19 -3.63
CA ARG A 105 -4.62 15.10 -4.02
C ARG A 105 -4.91 13.82 -3.21
N MET A 106 -5.24 13.93 -1.92
CA MET A 106 -5.64 12.78 -1.10
C MET A 106 -6.84 12.06 -1.73
N ASN A 107 -7.85 12.81 -2.16
CA ASN A 107 -9.05 12.22 -2.78
C ASN A 107 -8.74 11.60 -4.14
N ARG A 108 -7.89 12.22 -4.96
CA ARG A 108 -7.45 11.60 -6.22
C ARG A 108 -6.71 10.30 -5.96
N ARG A 109 -5.80 10.29 -4.97
CA ARG A 109 -5.05 9.08 -4.65
C ARG A 109 -5.95 7.97 -4.11
N ALA A 110 -6.95 8.33 -3.31
CA ALA A 110 -7.95 7.38 -2.83
C ALA A 110 -8.68 6.72 -4.02
N ALA A 111 -9.09 7.51 -5.00
CA ALA A 111 -9.73 6.96 -6.20
C ALA A 111 -8.80 6.03 -6.99
N GLU A 112 -7.52 6.40 -7.13
CA GLU A 112 -6.51 5.56 -7.80
C GLU A 112 -6.29 4.22 -7.10
N LEU A 113 -6.42 4.20 -5.78
CA LEU A 113 -6.28 2.98 -4.97
C LEU A 113 -7.57 2.16 -4.90
N GLY A 114 -8.66 2.64 -5.49
CA GLY A 114 -9.95 1.95 -5.42
C GLY A 114 -10.66 2.10 -4.09
N MET A 115 -10.37 3.18 -3.35
CA MET A 115 -11.00 3.46 -2.05
C MET A 115 -12.38 4.11 -2.28
N GLU A 116 -13.36 3.27 -2.59
CA GLU A 116 -14.70 3.74 -2.99
C GLU A 116 -15.55 4.24 -1.83
N ASP A 117 -15.14 3.93 -0.60
CA ASP A 117 -15.85 4.31 0.62
C ASP A 117 -15.19 5.49 1.33
N THR A 118 -14.35 6.29 0.64
CA THR A 118 -13.53 7.29 1.31
C THR A 118 -13.70 8.67 0.70
N HIS A 119 -13.81 9.67 1.58
CA HIS A 119 -13.73 11.07 1.19
C HIS A 119 -13.02 11.85 2.31
N PHE A 120 -11.98 12.59 1.92
CA PHE A 120 -11.20 13.42 2.84
C PHE A 120 -11.56 14.87 2.68
N THR A 121 -11.72 15.60 3.79
CA THR A 121 -11.94 17.06 3.80
C THR A 121 -10.76 17.81 4.42
N ASN A 122 -9.80 17.06 5.01
CA ASN A 122 -8.59 17.66 5.60
C ASN A 122 -7.50 16.57 5.72
N CYS A 123 -6.29 16.99 6.04
CA CYS A 123 -5.13 16.08 6.08
C CYS A 123 -4.85 15.49 7.47
N THR A 124 -5.63 15.83 8.48
CA THR A 124 -5.33 15.43 9.86
C THR A 124 -6.34 14.46 10.47
N GLY A 125 -7.61 14.56 10.07
CA GLY A 125 -8.72 13.87 10.72
C GLY A 125 -9.12 14.45 12.07
N LEU A 126 -8.60 15.64 12.43
CA LEU A 126 -8.90 16.28 13.70
C LEU A 126 -10.34 16.81 13.75
N PHE A 127 -10.81 17.37 12.64
CA PHE A 127 -12.09 18.05 12.60
C PHE A 127 -13.22 17.06 12.28
N GLU A 128 -14.24 17.03 13.11
CA GLU A 128 -15.39 16.15 12.95
C GLU A 128 -16.31 16.72 11.87
N ASP A 129 -16.25 16.16 10.69
CA ASP A 129 -17.03 16.57 9.52
C ASP A 129 -17.73 15.32 8.98
N PRO A 130 -19.07 15.35 8.81
CA PRO A 130 -19.79 14.19 8.25
C PRO A 130 -19.31 13.80 6.86
N GLU A 131 -18.74 14.75 6.12
CA GLU A 131 -18.22 14.48 4.77
C GLU A 131 -16.80 13.88 4.78
N HIS A 132 -16.18 13.74 5.97
CA HIS A 132 -14.85 13.15 6.14
C HIS A 132 -15.01 11.72 6.67
N TYR A 133 -14.93 10.74 5.81
CA TYR A 133 -15.21 9.33 6.16
C TYR A 133 -14.34 8.38 5.38
N THR A 134 -14.29 7.16 5.86
CA THR A 134 -13.61 6.04 5.22
C THR A 134 -14.27 4.73 5.67
N SER A 135 -13.73 3.61 5.22
CA SER A 135 -14.13 2.28 5.68
C SER A 135 -12.90 1.49 6.13
N ALA A 136 -13.12 0.42 6.88
CA ALA A 136 -12.00 -0.44 7.30
C ALA A 136 -11.28 -1.05 6.08
N TYR A 137 -12.03 -1.40 5.05
CA TYR A 137 -11.48 -1.94 3.81
C TYR A 137 -10.53 -0.91 3.15
N ASP A 138 -11.00 0.33 3.02
CA ASP A 138 -10.21 1.39 2.38
C ASP A 138 -8.97 1.75 3.19
N VAL A 139 -9.08 1.76 4.53
CA VAL A 139 -7.91 1.98 5.37
C VAL A 139 -6.87 0.88 5.13
N ALA A 140 -7.32 -0.37 4.97
CA ALA A 140 -6.39 -1.47 4.68
C ALA A 140 -5.70 -1.26 3.33
N LEU A 141 -6.43 -0.75 2.30
CA LEU A 141 -5.84 -0.46 0.98
C LEU A 141 -4.72 0.59 1.10
N MET A 142 -4.99 1.74 1.73
CA MET A 142 -3.96 2.77 1.83
C MET A 142 -2.83 2.37 2.77
N SER A 143 -3.12 1.56 3.80
CA SER A 143 -2.09 1.06 4.72
C SER A 143 -1.12 0.12 4.00
N ARG A 144 -1.66 -0.78 3.18
CA ARG A 144 -0.84 -1.70 2.38
C ARG A 144 0.08 -0.91 1.44
N GLU A 145 -0.47 0.10 0.79
CA GLU A 145 0.32 0.95 -0.11
C GLU A 145 1.45 1.65 0.65
N LEU A 146 1.12 2.24 1.81
CA LEU A 146 2.11 2.93 2.64
C LEU A 146 3.26 2.01 3.04
N LEU A 147 2.95 0.75 3.37
CA LEU A 147 3.97 -0.22 3.78
C LEU A 147 4.98 -0.56 2.67
N GLY A 148 4.67 -0.23 1.42
CA GLY A 148 5.60 -0.36 0.30
C GLY A 148 6.70 0.71 0.27
N HIS A 149 6.65 1.71 1.14
CA HIS A 149 7.56 2.86 1.10
C HIS A 149 8.54 2.85 2.27
N ASP A 150 9.79 2.55 1.99
CA ASP A 150 10.85 2.44 3.01
C ASP A 150 11.04 3.74 3.80
N PHE A 151 10.84 4.89 3.13
CA PHE A 151 11.01 6.19 3.79
C PHE A 151 10.14 6.30 5.06
N VAL A 152 8.89 5.88 5.00
CA VAL A 152 7.97 6.01 6.15
C VAL A 152 8.13 4.84 7.13
N ARG A 153 8.46 3.65 6.62
CA ARG A 153 8.63 2.47 7.47
C ARG A 153 9.65 2.71 8.61
N GLN A 154 10.69 3.51 8.37
CA GLN A 154 11.69 3.79 9.40
C GLN A 154 11.10 4.54 10.60
N PHE A 155 9.94 5.19 10.44
CA PHE A 155 9.32 5.98 11.53
C PHE A 155 8.14 5.27 12.19
N THR A 156 7.39 4.45 11.47
CA THR A 156 6.13 3.88 11.99
C THR A 156 6.34 2.89 13.12
N SER A 157 7.52 2.30 13.24
CA SER A 157 7.86 1.33 14.30
C SER A 157 8.72 1.93 15.42
N ILE A 158 8.94 3.24 15.43
CA ILE A 158 9.65 3.90 16.53
C ILE A 158 8.77 3.93 17.77
N TRP A 159 9.28 3.43 18.92
CA TRP A 159 8.56 3.56 20.19
C TRP A 159 8.79 4.93 20.81
N THR A 160 10.06 5.32 20.98
CA THR A 160 10.43 6.64 21.51
C THR A 160 11.56 7.25 20.69
N ASP A 161 11.54 8.58 20.57
CA ASP A 161 12.60 9.33 19.88
C ASP A 161 12.53 10.79 20.36
N THR A 162 13.33 11.65 19.76
CA THR A 162 13.34 13.07 20.08
C THR A 162 13.42 13.91 18.81
N ILE A 163 13.08 15.20 18.94
CA ILE A 163 13.33 16.23 17.94
C ILE A 163 13.96 17.45 18.62
N ARG A 164 14.30 18.46 17.85
CA ARG A 164 14.92 19.70 18.37
C ARG A 164 16.19 19.42 19.17
N GLY A 165 17.07 18.55 18.62
CA GLY A 165 18.36 18.23 19.26
C GLY A 165 18.22 17.55 20.61
N GLY A 166 17.15 16.82 20.84
CA GLY A 166 16.89 16.10 22.09
C GLY A 166 15.99 16.85 23.06
N ALA A 167 15.60 18.09 22.72
CA ALA A 167 14.83 18.92 23.64
C ALA A 167 13.34 18.55 23.74
N PHE A 168 12.83 17.77 22.80
CA PHE A 168 11.42 17.39 22.77
C PHE A 168 11.27 15.89 22.53
N GLY A 169 10.66 15.20 23.49
CA GLY A 169 10.50 13.73 23.42
C GLY A 169 9.25 13.32 22.66
N LEU A 170 9.36 12.23 21.92
CA LEU A 170 8.25 11.62 21.17
C LEU A 170 8.03 10.21 21.72
N THR A 171 6.75 9.84 21.95
CA THR A 171 6.36 8.47 22.29
C THR A 171 5.22 8.05 21.37
N ASN A 172 5.34 6.89 20.75
CA ASN A 172 4.36 6.43 19.77
C ASN A 172 2.99 6.23 20.42
N THR A 173 1.96 6.72 19.76
CA THR A 173 0.58 6.52 20.19
C THR A 173 0.14 5.06 20.02
N ASN A 174 0.82 4.31 19.16
CA ASN A 174 0.51 2.90 18.90
C ASN A 174 1.27 2.01 19.88
N ARG A 175 0.59 1.54 20.92
CA ARG A 175 1.19 0.69 21.96
C ARG A 175 1.66 -0.66 21.42
N LEU A 176 1.13 -1.13 20.29
CA LEU A 176 1.57 -2.40 19.69
C LEU A 176 3.04 -2.34 19.26
N VAL A 177 3.55 -1.14 18.93
CA VAL A 177 4.97 -0.96 18.59
C VAL A 177 5.87 -1.43 19.75
N ARG A 178 5.43 -1.22 20.99
CA ARG A 178 6.19 -1.64 22.19
C ARG A 178 5.84 -3.06 22.64
N PHE A 179 4.55 -3.45 22.53
CA PHE A 179 4.04 -4.61 23.24
C PHE A 179 3.57 -5.76 22.34
N TYR A 180 3.73 -5.64 21.02
CA TYR A 180 3.41 -6.72 20.06
C TYR A 180 4.65 -7.04 19.22
N PRO A 181 5.18 -8.26 19.30
CA PRO A 181 6.37 -8.62 18.54
C PRO A 181 6.15 -8.42 17.04
N ASP A 182 7.18 -7.95 16.34
CA ASP A 182 7.19 -7.78 14.88
C ASP A 182 6.24 -6.69 14.36
N CYS A 183 5.71 -5.84 15.25
CA CYS A 183 4.85 -4.72 14.84
C CYS A 183 5.63 -3.72 13.98
N THR A 184 5.11 -3.37 12.80
CA THR A 184 5.72 -2.43 11.86
C THR A 184 5.00 -1.08 11.83
N GLY A 185 3.85 -0.95 12.48
CA GLY A 185 3.10 0.30 12.54
C GLY A 185 1.64 0.09 12.84
N LEU A 186 0.75 0.97 12.44
CA LEU A 186 0.94 2.15 11.57
C LEU A 186 0.42 3.44 12.22
N LYS A 187 -0.92 3.48 12.56
CA LYS A 187 -1.52 4.74 12.96
C LYS A 187 -2.74 4.53 13.86
N THR A 188 -2.80 5.29 14.95
CA THR A 188 -3.98 5.37 15.82
C THR A 188 -4.82 6.59 15.43
N GLY A 189 -6.08 6.58 15.88
CA GLY A 189 -6.95 7.73 15.78
C GLY A 189 -7.97 7.74 16.91
N PHE A 190 -8.41 8.95 17.31
CA PHE A 190 -9.50 9.12 18.25
C PHE A 190 -10.09 10.52 18.10
N THR A 191 -11.41 10.58 18.01
CA THR A 191 -12.23 11.77 18.31
C THR A 191 -13.50 11.24 18.99
N SER A 192 -14.29 12.12 19.57
CA SER A 192 -15.54 11.67 20.21
C SER A 192 -16.50 11.01 19.21
N ARG A 193 -16.51 11.45 17.95
CA ARG A 193 -17.33 10.86 16.89
C ARG A 193 -16.74 9.55 16.35
N ALA A 194 -15.44 9.55 16.11
CA ALA A 194 -14.76 8.37 15.54
C ALA A 194 -14.60 7.24 16.55
N MET A 195 -14.61 7.55 17.83
CA MET A 195 -14.23 6.62 18.88
C MET A 195 -12.78 6.16 18.66
N PHE A 196 -12.39 4.97 19.07
CA PHE A 196 -11.00 4.52 19.02
C PHE A 196 -10.74 3.76 17.73
N CYS A 197 -9.78 4.25 16.95
CA CYS A 197 -9.42 3.69 15.64
C CYS A 197 -7.95 3.29 15.63
N LEU A 198 -7.62 2.29 14.82
CA LEU A 198 -6.25 1.78 14.67
C LEU A 198 -6.09 1.11 13.31
N ALA A 199 -5.05 1.49 12.59
CA ALA A 199 -4.48 0.66 11.54
C ALA A 199 -3.18 0.09 12.11
N ALA A 200 -3.09 -1.22 12.25
CA ALA A 200 -1.92 -1.89 12.80
C ALA A 200 -1.31 -2.80 11.75
N SER A 201 0.02 -2.95 11.77
CA SER A 201 0.71 -3.87 10.88
C SER A 201 1.80 -4.62 11.62
N ALA A 202 2.08 -5.83 11.16
CA ALA A 202 3.15 -6.65 11.71
C ALA A 202 3.69 -7.56 10.61
N GLN A 203 5.00 -7.81 10.64
CA GLN A 203 5.68 -8.63 9.63
C GLN A 203 6.43 -9.76 10.30
N ARG A 204 6.19 -10.99 9.84
CA ARG A 204 6.86 -12.19 10.36
C ARG A 204 7.07 -13.18 9.22
N ASP A 205 8.25 -13.75 9.12
CA ASP A 205 8.57 -14.78 8.12
C ASP A 205 8.26 -14.34 6.68
N GLY A 206 8.48 -13.04 6.39
CA GLY A 206 8.31 -12.48 5.04
C GLY A 206 6.89 -12.08 4.69
N VAL A 207 5.89 -12.38 5.55
CA VAL A 207 4.52 -11.93 5.32
C VAL A 207 4.18 -10.78 6.25
N GLU A 208 3.48 -9.78 5.72
CA GLU A 208 3.04 -8.63 6.50
C GLU A 208 1.53 -8.51 6.43
N TYR A 209 0.91 -8.42 7.62
CA TYR A 209 -0.53 -8.30 7.74
C TYR A 209 -0.90 -6.91 8.27
N VAL A 210 -2.05 -6.43 7.82
CA VAL A 210 -2.65 -5.19 8.31
C VAL A 210 -3.98 -5.55 8.99
N ALA A 211 -4.18 -5.05 10.22
CA ALA A 211 -5.43 -5.15 10.95
C ALA A 211 -5.99 -3.75 11.15
N VAL A 212 -7.23 -3.54 10.75
CA VAL A 212 -7.89 -2.23 10.86
C VAL A 212 -9.06 -2.35 11.81
N ILE A 213 -9.07 -1.50 12.82
CA ILE A 213 -10.14 -1.37 13.81
C ILE A 213 -10.68 0.06 13.72
N LEU A 214 -11.96 0.21 13.45
CA LEU A 214 -12.62 1.52 13.45
C LEU A 214 -13.77 1.51 14.45
N HIS A 215 -13.96 2.63 15.14
CA HIS A 215 -15.08 2.88 16.01
C HIS A 215 -15.16 1.91 17.19
N ASP A 216 -14.02 1.60 17.79
CA ASP A 216 -14.00 0.75 18.98
C ASP A 216 -14.37 1.56 20.24
N GLU A 217 -14.86 0.86 21.24
CA GLU A 217 -15.40 1.49 22.45
C GLU A 217 -14.34 2.07 23.37
N THR A 218 -13.14 1.41 23.44
CA THR A 218 -12.08 1.87 24.33
C THR A 218 -10.72 1.81 23.67
N SER A 219 -9.79 2.60 24.21
CA SER A 219 -8.41 2.58 23.74
C SER A 219 -7.76 1.21 23.90
N GLN A 220 -8.01 0.52 24.99
CA GLN A 220 -7.42 -0.80 25.23
C GLN A 220 -7.97 -1.82 24.23
N ARG A 221 -9.28 -1.77 24.00
CA ARG A 221 -9.97 -2.76 23.16
C ARG A 221 -9.47 -2.71 21.70
N ARG A 222 -9.25 -1.52 21.13
CA ARG A 222 -8.73 -1.45 19.75
C ARG A 222 -7.38 -2.16 19.60
N PHE A 223 -6.53 -2.11 20.65
CA PHE A 223 -5.25 -2.82 20.62
C PHE A 223 -5.43 -4.32 20.79
N ASP A 224 -6.34 -4.74 21.67
CA ASP A 224 -6.64 -6.17 21.90
C ASP A 224 -7.27 -6.79 20.65
N ASP A 225 -8.19 -6.10 20.01
CA ASP A 225 -8.83 -6.59 18.79
C ASP A 225 -7.83 -6.68 17.63
N ALA A 226 -6.98 -5.66 17.47
CA ALA A 226 -5.94 -5.71 16.43
C ALA A 226 -4.96 -6.86 16.68
N ARG A 227 -4.55 -7.08 17.93
CA ARG A 227 -3.69 -8.21 18.32
C ARG A 227 -4.36 -9.54 17.95
N THR A 228 -5.64 -9.68 18.28
CA THR A 228 -6.41 -10.88 17.98
C THR A 228 -6.44 -11.17 16.48
N LEU A 229 -6.66 -10.14 15.67
CA LEU A 229 -6.66 -10.29 14.19
C LEU A 229 -5.28 -10.65 13.64
N LEU A 230 -4.22 -10.01 14.14
CA LEU A 230 -2.85 -10.32 13.72
C LEU A 230 -2.46 -11.75 14.12
N ASP A 231 -2.77 -12.14 15.36
CA ASP A 231 -2.51 -13.50 15.85
C ASP A 231 -3.25 -14.53 15.01
N TYR A 232 -4.53 -14.25 14.69
CA TYR A 232 -5.33 -15.11 13.81
C TYR A 232 -4.65 -15.26 12.44
N ALA A 233 -4.21 -14.15 11.85
CA ALA A 233 -3.59 -14.19 10.54
C ALA A 233 -2.31 -15.04 10.56
N PHE A 234 -1.41 -14.77 11.51
CA PHE A 234 -0.15 -15.52 11.61
C PHE A 234 -0.34 -17.00 11.94
N ALA A 235 -1.37 -17.33 12.74
CA ALA A 235 -1.65 -18.73 13.10
C ALA A 235 -2.25 -19.52 11.93
N ASN A 236 -3.07 -18.89 11.09
CA ASN A 236 -3.89 -19.60 10.10
C ASN A 236 -3.41 -19.48 8.66
N TYR A 237 -2.49 -18.57 8.34
CA TYR A 237 -2.07 -18.31 6.99
C TYR A 237 -0.55 -18.29 6.88
N THR A 238 -0.05 -18.54 5.68
CA THR A 238 1.39 -18.50 5.40
C THR A 238 1.63 -18.11 3.95
N LEU A 239 2.88 -17.76 3.62
CA LEU A 239 3.29 -17.49 2.25
C LEU A 239 3.73 -18.77 1.55
N VAL A 240 3.31 -18.90 0.30
CA VAL A 240 3.81 -19.94 -0.61
C VAL A 240 4.35 -19.24 -1.85
N ARG A 241 5.49 -19.67 -2.33
CA ARG A 241 6.05 -19.21 -3.60
C ARG A 241 5.70 -20.24 -4.69
N PRO A 242 4.73 -19.94 -5.55
CA PRO A 242 4.37 -20.89 -6.61
C PRO A 242 5.54 -21.09 -7.58
N SER A 243 5.60 -22.26 -8.17
CA SER A 243 6.58 -22.56 -9.23
C SER A 243 5.89 -23.20 -10.42
N LEU A 244 6.45 -22.98 -11.60
CA LEU A 244 5.97 -23.63 -12.82
C LEU A 244 6.78 -24.91 -13.08
N ASP A 245 6.07 -25.99 -13.39
CA ASP A 245 6.70 -27.22 -13.87
C ASP A 245 6.97 -27.07 -15.37
N GLY A 246 8.14 -26.55 -15.71
CA GLY A 246 8.58 -26.36 -17.07
C GLY A 246 8.08 -25.06 -17.71
N ALA A 247 8.62 -24.77 -18.89
CA ALA A 247 8.28 -23.55 -19.63
C ALA A 247 6.88 -23.64 -20.24
N ARG A 248 6.20 -22.54 -20.26
CA ARG A 248 4.87 -22.40 -20.88
C ARG A 248 4.95 -21.31 -21.95
N PHE A 249 4.32 -21.54 -23.08
CA PHE A 249 4.35 -20.64 -24.22
C PHE A 249 2.94 -20.38 -24.74
N VAL A 250 2.70 -19.14 -25.19
CA VAL A 250 1.47 -18.74 -25.84
C VAL A 250 1.81 -18.33 -27.27
N PRO A 251 1.13 -18.89 -28.30
CA PRO A 251 1.33 -18.44 -29.68
C PRO A 251 1.01 -16.96 -29.85
N VAL A 252 1.77 -16.27 -30.69
CA VAL A 252 1.55 -14.84 -30.96
C VAL A 252 1.12 -14.66 -32.43
N THR A 253 -0.08 -14.17 -32.62
CA THR A 253 -0.63 -13.88 -33.96
C THR A 253 -0.01 -12.57 -34.47
N LEU A 254 0.49 -12.61 -35.72
CA LEU A 254 1.12 -11.46 -36.39
C LEU A 254 2.32 -10.90 -35.60
N GLY A 255 2.99 -11.75 -34.83
CA GLY A 255 4.17 -11.37 -34.05
C GLY A 255 5.48 -11.62 -34.79
N GLU A 256 6.50 -10.82 -34.47
CA GLU A 256 7.87 -11.03 -34.95
C GLU A 256 8.47 -12.34 -34.43
N ALA A 257 7.90 -12.86 -33.32
CA ALA A 257 8.16 -14.21 -32.83
C ALA A 257 6.85 -15.01 -32.86
N GLU A 258 6.97 -16.32 -33.08
CA GLU A 258 5.80 -17.20 -33.18
C GLU A 258 5.08 -17.43 -31.85
N ARG A 259 5.79 -17.24 -30.75
CA ARG A 259 5.26 -17.49 -29.39
C ARG A 259 6.00 -16.63 -28.38
N VAL A 260 5.38 -16.46 -27.22
CA VAL A 260 5.98 -15.75 -26.08
C VAL A 260 5.92 -16.67 -24.86
N GLU A 261 6.98 -16.67 -24.06
CA GLU A 261 7.02 -17.45 -22.82
C GLU A 261 6.18 -16.77 -21.74
N ALA A 262 5.35 -17.55 -21.06
CA ALA A 262 4.58 -17.12 -19.90
C ALA A 262 5.34 -17.51 -18.64
N ARG A 263 5.64 -16.54 -17.78
CA ARG A 263 6.39 -16.76 -16.54
C ARG A 263 5.61 -16.23 -15.35
N LEU A 264 5.81 -16.83 -14.20
CA LEU A 264 5.41 -16.24 -12.94
C LEU A 264 6.26 -14.98 -12.70
N ASP A 265 5.68 -13.99 -12.01
CA ASP A 265 6.48 -12.94 -11.42
C ASP A 265 7.37 -13.62 -10.36
N GLY A 266 8.65 -13.69 -10.62
CA GLY A 266 9.58 -14.64 -9.97
C GLY A 266 9.71 -14.49 -8.46
N GLU A 267 9.36 -13.33 -7.92
CA GLU A 267 9.42 -13.09 -6.46
C GLU A 267 8.04 -13.08 -5.81
N ARG A 268 6.99 -13.26 -6.59
CA ARG A 268 5.64 -13.12 -6.08
C ARG A 268 5.26 -14.32 -5.23
N ALA A 269 4.98 -14.05 -3.96
CA ALA A 269 4.44 -15.03 -3.04
C ALA A 269 2.94 -14.81 -2.90
N VAL A 270 2.21 -15.87 -2.59
CA VAL A 270 0.77 -15.78 -2.33
C VAL A 270 0.48 -16.26 -0.92
N VAL A 271 -0.52 -15.65 -0.28
CA VAL A 271 -0.97 -16.04 1.05
C VAL A 271 -1.99 -17.17 0.91
N VAL A 272 -1.75 -18.27 1.61
CA VAL A 272 -2.65 -19.43 1.59
C VAL A 272 -2.94 -19.91 3.02
N PRO A 273 -4.07 -20.59 3.27
CA PRO A 273 -4.28 -21.20 4.56
C PRO A 273 -3.18 -22.23 4.87
N ARG A 274 -2.64 -22.23 6.09
CA ARG A 274 -1.62 -23.21 6.51
C ARG A 274 -2.11 -24.64 6.33
N ALA A 275 -3.38 -24.90 6.65
CA ALA A 275 -3.98 -26.21 6.51
C ALA A 275 -3.98 -26.72 5.05
N ALA A 276 -3.94 -25.80 4.08
CA ALA A 276 -4.01 -26.15 2.67
C ALA A 276 -2.64 -26.46 2.04
N VAL A 277 -1.54 -26.11 2.72
CA VAL A 277 -0.20 -26.13 2.10
C VAL A 277 0.15 -27.50 1.50
N ASN A 278 -0.13 -28.56 2.22
CA ASN A 278 0.22 -29.94 1.78
C ASN A 278 -0.76 -30.52 0.77
N ALA A 279 -1.87 -29.85 0.51
CA ALA A 279 -2.91 -30.31 -0.43
C ALA A 279 -3.01 -29.40 -1.66
N LEU A 280 -2.04 -28.51 -1.87
CA LEU A 280 -2.09 -27.55 -2.97
C LEU A 280 -1.94 -28.26 -4.32
N GLU A 281 -2.88 -27.99 -5.21
CA GLU A 281 -2.84 -28.38 -6.61
C GLU A 281 -2.74 -27.12 -7.46
N THR A 282 -2.02 -27.22 -8.56
CA THR A 282 -1.79 -26.08 -9.46
C THR A 282 -2.55 -26.29 -10.77
N GLU A 283 -3.32 -25.29 -11.16
CA GLU A 283 -4.01 -25.25 -12.45
C GLU A 283 -3.49 -24.03 -13.23
N ILE A 284 -3.13 -24.24 -14.50
CA ILE A 284 -2.60 -23.18 -15.35
C ILE A 284 -3.63 -22.91 -16.47
N THR A 285 -4.04 -21.67 -16.59
CA THR A 285 -4.96 -21.21 -17.64
C THR A 285 -4.22 -20.21 -18.52
N LEU A 286 -4.05 -20.55 -19.80
CA LEU A 286 -3.44 -19.68 -20.81
C LEU A 286 -4.37 -19.63 -22.02
N PRO A 287 -4.40 -18.51 -22.76
CA PRO A 287 -5.19 -18.43 -23.99
C PRO A 287 -4.55 -19.24 -25.09
N GLY A 288 -5.34 -19.63 -26.10
CA GLY A 288 -4.84 -20.35 -27.25
C GLY A 288 -3.86 -19.51 -28.10
N HIS A 289 -3.98 -18.21 -28.08
CA HIS A 289 -3.06 -17.27 -28.75
C HIS A 289 -3.28 -15.86 -28.20
N VAL A 290 -2.32 -14.96 -28.45
CA VAL A 290 -2.43 -13.52 -28.22
C VAL A 290 -2.00 -12.77 -29.48
N ASP A 291 -2.54 -11.59 -29.70
CA ASP A 291 -2.19 -10.77 -30.86
C ASP A 291 -1.02 -9.83 -30.53
N ALA A 292 -0.09 -9.73 -31.48
CA ALA A 292 1.02 -8.77 -31.33
C ALA A 292 0.51 -7.32 -31.47
N PRO A 293 1.16 -6.34 -30.82
CA PRO A 293 2.35 -6.51 -30.01
C PRO A 293 2.04 -7.02 -28.61
N VAL A 294 2.98 -7.76 -28.03
CA VAL A 294 2.94 -8.23 -26.65
C VAL A 294 4.04 -7.48 -25.89
N GLU A 295 3.72 -6.94 -24.75
CA GLU A 295 4.70 -6.23 -23.91
C GLU A 295 5.19 -7.14 -22.78
N ARG A 296 6.48 -7.08 -22.49
CA ARG A 296 7.06 -7.76 -21.34
C ARG A 296 6.29 -7.37 -20.06
N GLY A 297 5.88 -8.35 -19.29
CA GLY A 297 5.09 -8.13 -18.08
C GLY A 297 3.58 -8.06 -18.32
N GLN A 298 3.14 -8.10 -19.59
CA GLN A 298 1.71 -8.18 -19.89
C GLN A 298 1.15 -9.50 -19.35
N THR A 299 -0.02 -9.44 -18.70
CA THR A 299 -0.68 -10.65 -18.22
C THR A 299 -1.17 -11.50 -19.39
N LEU A 300 -0.71 -12.75 -19.46
CA LEU A 300 -1.11 -13.72 -20.48
C LEU A 300 -2.15 -14.70 -19.95
N GLY A 301 -2.10 -15.01 -18.66
CA GLY A 301 -3.00 -15.99 -18.06
C GLY A 301 -2.86 -16.02 -16.56
N THR A 302 -3.30 -17.10 -15.95
CA THR A 302 -3.36 -17.23 -14.49
C THR A 302 -2.92 -18.63 -14.06
N MET A 303 -2.15 -18.67 -12.97
CA MET A 303 -1.93 -19.89 -12.20
C MET A 303 -2.89 -19.84 -11.00
N THR A 304 -3.72 -20.85 -10.86
CA THR A 304 -4.67 -20.99 -9.77
C THR A 304 -4.17 -22.09 -8.84
N LEU A 305 -4.07 -21.78 -7.55
CA LEU A 305 -3.76 -22.77 -6.51
C LEU A 305 -5.08 -23.22 -5.88
N ARG A 306 -5.29 -24.53 -5.86
CA ARG A 306 -6.48 -25.16 -5.26
C ARG A 306 -6.09 -26.05 -4.11
N ALA A 307 -6.99 -26.20 -3.16
CA ALA A 307 -6.90 -27.20 -2.10
C ALA A 307 -8.31 -27.75 -1.88
N ASP A 308 -8.46 -29.06 -1.89
CA ASP A 308 -9.76 -29.74 -1.74
C ASP A 308 -10.82 -29.19 -2.72
N GLY A 309 -10.40 -28.93 -3.96
CA GLY A 309 -11.28 -28.43 -5.02
C GLY A 309 -11.65 -26.94 -4.94
N ARG A 310 -11.21 -26.25 -3.90
CA ARG A 310 -11.49 -24.81 -3.74
C ARG A 310 -10.30 -23.96 -4.12
N VAL A 311 -10.54 -22.83 -4.76
CA VAL A 311 -9.49 -21.87 -5.07
C VAL A 311 -9.02 -21.22 -3.76
N VAL A 312 -7.72 -21.32 -3.48
CA VAL A 312 -7.12 -20.69 -2.29
C VAL A 312 -6.25 -19.51 -2.63
N ALA A 313 -5.74 -19.43 -3.86
CA ALA A 313 -4.96 -18.27 -4.32
C ALA A 313 -4.86 -18.26 -5.84
N GLU A 314 -4.59 -17.09 -6.41
CA GLU A 314 -4.31 -16.94 -7.84
C GLU A 314 -3.12 -16.01 -8.04
N THR A 315 -2.35 -16.26 -9.09
CA THR A 315 -1.22 -15.40 -9.46
C THR A 315 -1.16 -15.28 -10.99
N PRO A 316 -0.87 -14.09 -11.54
CA PRO A 316 -0.83 -13.93 -12.99
C PRO A 316 0.41 -14.58 -13.61
N LEU A 317 0.26 -15.02 -14.84
CA LEU A 317 1.35 -15.44 -15.70
C LEU A 317 1.64 -14.30 -16.68
N LEU A 318 2.87 -13.84 -16.71
CA LEU A 318 3.28 -12.64 -17.42
C LEU A 318 4.15 -12.98 -18.61
N ALA A 319 4.08 -12.16 -19.67
CA ALA A 319 4.96 -12.27 -20.82
C ALA A 319 6.42 -12.04 -20.39
N ALA A 320 7.31 -12.97 -20.72
CA ALA A 320 8.72 -12.91 -20.35
C ALA A 320 9.50 -11.86 -21.16
N GLU A 321 8.99 -11.49 -22.34
CA GLU A 321 9.68 -10.62 -23.30
C GLU A 321 8.68 -9.85 -24.16
N ASP A 322 9.18 -8.83 -24.84
CA ASP A 322 8.39 -8.10 -25.84
C ASP A 322 8.32 -8.92 -27.13
N VAL A 323 7.17 -8.90 -27.81
CA VAL A 323 7.03 -9.44 -29.17
C VAL A 323 6.41 -8.36 -30.04
N GLY A 324 7.21 -7.79 -30.94
CA GLY A 324 6.74 -6.77 -31.87
C GLY A 324 5.77 -7.34 -32.91
N ARG A 325 5.05 -6.46 -33.57
CA ARG A 325 4.15 -6.85 -34.66
C ARG A 325 4.90 -6.88 -36.00
N ILE A 326 4.70 -7.94 -36.78
CA ILE A 326 5.28 -8.07 -38.12
C ILE A 326 4.85 -6.85 -38.96
N ARG A 327 5.83 -6.21 -39.58
CA ARG A 327 5.59 -5.13 -40.55
C ARG A 327 5.51 -5.73 -41.94
N LEU A 328 4.39 -5.57 -42.60
CA LEU A 328 4.16 -6.19 -43.92
C LEU A 328 5.14 -5.70 -44.98
N PHE A 329 5.55 -4.44 -44.93
CA PHE A 329 6.38 -3.86 -45.96
C PHE A 329 7.79 -4.51 -46.07
N PRO A 330 8.52 -4.74 -44.97
CA PRO A 330 9.80 -5.46 -45.05
C PRO A 330 9.66 -6.88 -45.54
N VAL A 331 8.61 -7.58 -45.14
CA VAL A 331 8.35 -8.98 -45.58
C VAL A 331 8.08 -9.00 -47.08
N TRP A 332 7.26 -8.07 -47.55
CA TRP A 332 6.96 -7.99 -48.99
C TRP A 332 8.21 -7.65 -49.80
N ALA A 333 9.03 -6.69 -49.33
CA ALA A 333 10.29 -6.32 -50.01
C ALA A 333 11.27 -7.51 -50.08
N GLN A 334 11.34 -8.33 -49.01
CA GLN A 334 12.18 -9.50 -48.98
C GLN A 334 11.68 -10.57 -49.96
N LEU A 335 10.37 -10.80 -50.01
CA LEU A 335 9.77 -11.74 -50.95
C LEU A 335 10.05 -11.33 -52.40
N VAL A 336 9.91 -10.07 -52.73
CA VAL A 336 10.18 -9.51 -54.06
C VAL A 336 11.67 -9.72 -54.42
N ARG A 337 12.60 -9.44 -53.52
CA ARG A 337 14.03 -9.68 -53.74
C ARG A 337 14.32 -11.16 -54.00
N THR A 338 13.73 -12.05 -53.20
CA THR A 338 13.92 -13.48 -53.36
C THR A 338 13.38 -13.96 -54.71
N LEU A 339 12.20 -13.46 -55.13
CA LEU A 339 11.60 -13.85 -56.41
C LEU A 339 12.32 -13.25 -57.62
N CYS A 340 12.95 -12.08 -57.44
CA CYS A 340 13.66 -11.40 -58.52
C CYS A 340 15.14 -11.84 -58.62
N GLY A 341 15.61 -12.74 -57.79
CA GLY A 341 16.93 -13.33 -57.88
C GLY A 341 18.07 -12.40 -57.50
N GLN A 342 17.85 -11.45 -56.57
CA GLN A 342 18.91 -10.57 -56.06
C GLN A 342 19.15 -10.79 -54.56
#